data_4ed10477d302d70bac3ebd4cf1fccf9e
#
_entry.id   4ed10477d302d70bac3ebd4cf1fccf9e
#
_cell.length_a   1.000
_cell.length_b   1.000
_cell.length_c   1.000
_cell.angle_alpha   90.00
_cell.angle_beta   90.00
_cell.angle_gamma   90.00
#
_symmetry.space_group_name_H-M   'P 1'
#
loop_
_entity.id
_entity.type
_entity.pdbx_description
1 polymer ?
#
loop_
_entity_poly.entity_id
_entity_poly.type
_entity_poly.pdbx_seq_one_letter_code
_entity_poly.pdbx_strand_id
1 'polypeptide(L)'
;MKKLVLAVLLSAIIPNGYADNKVTLGGAMVRNTNAAAFASFDYLKETGLWQHALEGNYVYQEKGDTRVRNEGFFSFKENYALTDKGYAIGWLRYDYDEFRNDSNRTSLSVGYGYKLLRTDTTKISNEISVGQMYNNLNWQDVITNSLWFSHKVAKRVTFVNKFLIDFADEQYIRNKTELNYQFDEGIILGVSNLYTKDPVIDNVTTFNIGASF
;
A
#
# COMPACT_ATOMS: atom_id res chain seq x y z
N MET A 1 -27.65 10.73 0.80
CA MET A 1 -27.17 10.46 2.17
C MET A 1 -27.21 8.96 2.51
N LYS A 2 -26.65 8.05 1.70
CA LYS A 2 -26.68 6.59 1.98
C LYS A 2 -25.31 5.89 1.79
N LYS A 3 -24.18 6.61 1.72
CA LYS A 3 -22.87 6.03 1.37
C LYS A 3 -21.77 6.21 2.43
N LEU A 4 -22.10 6.54 3.68
CA LEU A 4 -21.09 6.76 4.73
C LEU A 4 -20.89 5.55 5.69
N VAL A 5 -21.36 4.36 5.36
CA VAL A 5 -21.42 3.23 6.31
C VAL A 5 -20.27 2.24 6.17
N LEU A 6 -19.41 2.34 5.14
CA LEU A 6 -18.36 1.33 4.91
C LEU A 6 -17.07 1.53 5.71
N ALA A 7 -16.88 2.66 6.36
CA ALA A 7 -15.61 2.98 7.07
C ALA A 7 -15.52 2.40 8.49
N VAL A 8 -16.57 1.83 9.06
CA VAL A 8 -16.63 1.45 10.49
C VAL A 8 -16.40 -0.05 10.73
N LEU A 9 -16.41 -0.91 9.72
CA LEU A 9 -16.40 -2.36 9.90
C LEU A 9 -15.00 -3.01 9.95
N LEU A 10 -13.92 -2.28 9.74
CA LEU A 10 -12.55 -2.82 9.78
C LEU A 10 -11.87 -2.75 11.15
N SER A 11 -12.51 -2.16 12.16
CA SER A 11 -11.93 -2.03 13.51
C SER A 11 -12.07 -3.28 14.40
N ALA A 12 -12.66 -4.36 13.93
CA ALA A 12 -13.02 -5.51 14.75
C ALA A 12 -12.10 -6.74 14.66
N ILE A 13 -11.00 -6.68 13.89
CA ILE A 13 -10.07 -7.82 13.77
C ILE A 13 -8.69 -7.39 14.27
N ILE A 14 -8.54 -7.28 15.58
CA ILE A 14 -7.23 -7.05 16.20
C ILE A 14 -6.93 -8.21 17.13
N PRO A 15 -6.09 -9.17 16.71
CA PRO A 15 -5.54 -10.14 17.66
C PRO A 15 -4.45 -9.48 18.51
N ASN A 16 -4.53 -9.63 19.81
CA ASN A 16 -3.50 -9.23 20.76
C ASN A 16 -2.18 -9.95 20.45
N GLY A 17 -1.17 -9.22 20.03
CA GLY A 17 0.18 -9.74 19.82
C GLY A 17 1.12 -8.62 19.37
N TYR A 18 2.29 -8.58 19.96
CA TYR A 18 3.36 -7.60 19.67
C TYR A 18 3.72 -7.58 18.18
N ALA A 19 3.14 -6.66 17.46
CA ALA A 19 3.48 -6.39 16.06
C ALA A 19 3.27 -4.90 15.80
N ASP A 20 4.11 -4.32 14.95
CA ASP A 20 3.92 -2.94 14.45
C ASP A 20 2.68 -2.89 13.52
N ASN A 21 1.50 -3.07 14.11
CA ASN A 21 0.24 -2.99 13.39
C ASN A 21 -0.10 -1.52 13.18
N LYS A 22 -0.25 -1.10 11.95
CA LYS A 22 -0.68 0.24 11.58
C LYS A 22 -1.93 0.15 10.73
N VAL A 23 -3.02 0.74 11.20
CA VAL A 23 -4.22 0.94 10.40
C VAL A 23 -4.39 2.45 10.19
N THR A 24 -4.42 2.88 8.95
CA THR A 24 -4.65 4.26 8.58
C THR A 24 -5.93 4.37 7.76
N LEU A 25 -6.81 5.28 8.15
CA LEU A 25 -7.97 5.67 7.38
C LEU A 25 -7.78 7.12 6.95
N GLY A 26 -7.94 7.39 5.67
CA GLY A 26 -7.81 8.72 5.11
C GLY A 26 -9.10 9.15 4.42
N GLY A 27 -9.45 10.41 4.53
CA GLY A 27 -10.51 11.05 3.77
C GLY A 27 -9.97 12.31 3.11
N ALA A 28 -10.20 12.49 1.81
CA ALA A 28 -9.90 13.75 1.13
C ALA A 28 -11.19 14.53 0.94
N MET A 29 -11.23 15.76 1.43
CA MET A 29 -12.30 16.70 1.15
C MET A 29 -11.86 17.62 0.02
N VAL A 30 -12.53 17.60 -1.11
CA VAL A 30 -12.21 18.47 -2.26
C VAL A 30 -13.24 19.58 -2.38
N ARG A 31 -12.74 20.78 -2.67
CA ARG A 31 -13.49 22.04 -2.75
C ARG A 31 -14.30 22.07 -4.05
N ASN A 32 -15.56 22.52 -3.95
CA ASN A 32 -16.48 22.86 -5.05
C ASN A 32 -16.82 21.73 -6.03
N THR A 33 -17.96 21.10 -5.88
CA THR A 33 -18.61 20.11 -6.77
C THR A 33 -17.86 18.79 -7.01
N ASN A 34 -16.71 18.58 -6.38
CA ASN A 34 -15.94 17.36 -6.50
C ASN A 34 -16.05 16.58 -5.18
N ALA A 35 -16.51 15.34 -5.23
CA ALA A 35 -16.45 14.41 -4.11
C ALA A 35 -15.25 13.49 -4.27
N ALA A 36 -14.45 13.31 -3.21
CA ALA A 36 -13.40 12.32 -3.18
C ALA A 36 -13.47 11.53 -1.87
N ALA A 37 -13.27 10.24 -1.96
CA ALA A 37 -13.12 9.34 -0.82
C ALA A 37 -11.84 8.53 -1.00
N PHE A 38 -11.11 8.35 0.08
CA PHE A 38 -9.91 7.53 0.12
C PHE A 38 -9.97 6.63 1.36
N ALA A 39 -9.62 5.37 1.19
CA ALA A 39 -9.41 4.45 2.31
C ALA A 39 -8.09 3.71 2.09
N SER A 40 -7.30 3.55 3.14
CA SER A 40 -6.12 2.71 3.11
C SER A 40 -5.95 1.96 4.41
N PHE A 41 -5.33 0.80 4.34
CA PHE A 41 -4.88 0.07 5.50
C PHE A 41 -3.51 -0.57 5.20
N ASP A 42 -2.68 -0.61 6.21
CA ASP A 42 -1.41 -1.34 6.24
C ASP A 42 -1.41 -2.18 7.52
N TYR A 43 -1.17 -3.47 7.40
CA TYR A 43 -1.03 -4.40 8.52
C TYR A 43 0.25 -5.18 8.35
N LEU A 44 1.05 -5.25 9.40
CA LEU A 44 2.28 -6.01 9.44
C LEU A 44 2.34 -6.83 10.73
N LYS A 45 2.58 -8.12 10.64
CA LYS A 45 2.76 -9.02 11.79
C LYS A 45 4.00 -9.88 11.60
N GLU A 46 4.86 -9.91 12.61
CA GLU A 46 6.02 -10.81 12.66
C GLU A 46 5.73 -11.98 13.61
N THR A 47 6.00 -13.21 13.19
CA THR A 47 5.80 -14.43 13.98
C THR A 47 6.96 -15.38 13.72
N GLY A 48 7.96 -15.38 14.61
CA GLY A 48 9.19 -16.17 14.43
C GLY A 48 9.96 -15.72 13.18
N LEU A 49 10.11 -16.64 12.21
CA LEU A 49 10.78 -16.36 10.94
C LEU A 49 9.82 -15.79 9.87
N TRP A 50 8.54 -15.71 10.17
CA TRP A 50 7.52 -15.24 9.23
C TRP A 50 7.16 -13.78 9.49
N GLN A 51 6.93 -13.06 8.41
CA GLN A 51 6.35 -11.73 8.41
C GLN A 51 5.17 -11.71 7.44
N HIS A 52 3.99 -11.39 7.95
CA HIS A 52 2.74 -11.30 7.21
C HIS A 52 2.41 -9.83 6.97
N ALA A 53 2.22 -9.45 5.74
CA ALA A 53 1.85 -8.08 5.40
C ALA A 53 0.56 -8.06 4.58
N LEU A 54 -0.36 -7.19 5.00
CA LEU A 54 -1.57 -6.86 4.25
C LEU A 54 -1.55 -5.37 3.96
N GLU A 55 -1.79 -5.00 2.73
CA GLU A 55 -1.90 -3.61 2.32
C GLU A 55 -3.11 -3.44 1.41
N GLY A 56 -3.83 -2.35 1.57
CA GLY A 56 -4.91 -2.01 0.67
C GLY A 56 -5.16 -0.52 0.61
N ASN A 57 -5.67 -0.08 -0.52
CA ASN A 57 -6.22 1.25 -0.67
C ASN A 57 -7.37 1.24 -1.66
N TYR A 58 -8.20 2.25 -1.54
CA TYR A 58 -9.29 2.52 -2.45
C TYR A 58 -9.42 4.03 -2.63
N VAL A 59 -9.58 4.46 -3.87
CA VAL A 59 -9.74 5.86 -4.26
C VAL A 59 -11.00 5.98 -5.09
N TYR A 60 -11.86 6.92 -4.72
CA TYR A 60 -13.06 7.28 -5.45
C TYR A 60 -13.09 8.79 -5.65
N GLN A 61 -13.40 9.25 -6.85
CA GLN A 61 -13.51 10.67 -7.15
C GLN A 61 -14.61 10.94 -8.17
N GLU A 62 -15.42 11.96 -7.89
CA GLU A 62 -16.43 12.53 -8.79
C GLU A 62 -16.10 13.99 -9.09
N LYS A 63 -16.38 14.41 -10.30
CA LYS A 63 -16.34 15.80 -10.74
C LYS A 63 -17.70 16.18 -11.31
N GLY A 64 -18.47 17.00 -10.57
CA GLY A 64 -19.89 17.15 -10.82
C GLY A 64 -20.62 15.82 -10.63
N ASP A 65 -21.42 15.42 -11.60
CA ASP A 65 -22.14 14.13 -11.62
C ASP A 65 -21.36 13.03 -12.36
N THR A 66 -20.13 13.30 -12.76
CA THR A 66 -19.32 12.35 -13.51
C THR A 66 -18.25 11.73 -12.62
N ARG A 67 -18.24 10.39 -12.55
CA ARG A 67 -17.17 9.64 -11.90
C ARG A 67 -15.90 9.75 -12.76
N VAL A 68 -14.81 10.19 -12.15
CA VAL A 68 -13.52 10.39 -12.82
C VAL A 68 -12.43 9.46 -12.30
N ARG A 69 -12.67 8.82 -11.14
CA ARG A 69 -11.74 7.85 -10.55
C ARG A 69 -12.49 6.84 -9.69
N ASN A 70 -12.18 5.57 -9.87
CA ASN A 70 -12.69 4.47 -9.04
C ASN A 70 -11.70 3.31 -9.16
N GLU A 71 -10.74 3.28 -8.26
CA GLU A 71 -9.64 2.32 -8.27
C GLU A 71 -9.36 1.77 -6.88
N GLY A 72 -8.82 0.59 -6.82
CA GLY A 72 -8.45 -0.07 -5.59
C GLY A 72 -7.25 -0.98 -5.76
N PHE A 73 -6.55 -1.20 -4.68
CA PHE A 73 -5.42 -2.09 -4.58
C PHE A 73 -5.52 -2.91 -3.31
N PHE A 74 -5.25 -4.17 -3.41
CA PHE A 74 -5.11 -5.08 -2.28
C PHE A 74 -3.88 -5.96 -2.47
N SER A 75 -3.10 -6.17 -1.42
CA SER A 75 -1.97 -7.08 -1.46
C SER A 75 -1.83 -7.87 -0.17
N PHE A 76 -1.49 -9.13 -0.33
CA PHE A 76 -1.08 -10.03 0.74
C PHE A 76 0.32 -10.54 0.44
N LYS A 77 1.25 -10.32 1.36
CA LYS A 77 2.64 -10.70 1.21
C LYS A 77 3.11 -11.49 2.42
N GLU A 78 3.73 -12.62 2.15
CA GLU A 78 4.38 -13.49 3.12
C GLU A 78 5.88 -13.43 2.90
N ASN A 79 6.63 -13.11 3.95
CA ASN A 79 8.08 -13.14 3.94
C ASN A 79 8.57 -14.19 4.92
N TYR A 80 9.50 -15.04 4.49
CA TYR A 80 10.17 -16.03 5.32
C TYR A 80 11.65 -15.69 5.44
N ALA A 81 12.14 -15.43 6.66
CA ALA A 81 13.54 -15.08 6.90
C ALA A 81 14.44 -16.28 6.61
N LEU A 82 15.36 -16.14 5.69
CA LEU A 82 16.40 -17.12 5.33
C LEU A 82 17.69 -16.83 6.09
N THR A 83 17.97 -15.55 6.31
CA THR A 83 19.13 -15.02 7.04
C THR A 83 18.71 -13.76 7.79
N ASP A 84 19.59 -13.14 8.55
CA ASP A 84 19.33 -11.86 9.23
C ASP A 84 18.95 -10.74 8.26
N LYS A 85 19.41 -10.81 7.01
CA LYS A 85 19.18 -9.80 5.98
C LYS A 85 18.32 -10.26 4.82
N GLY A 86 18.41 -11.54 4.46
CA GLY A 86 17.72 -12.09 3.29
C GLY A 86 16.45 -12.84 3.65
N TYR A 87 15.41 -12.72 2.83
CA TYR A 87 14.12 -13.41 3.01
C TYR A 87 13.49 -13.81 1.68
N ALA A 88 12.79 -14.94 1.70
CA ALA A 88 11.94 -15.36 0.58
C ALA A 88 10.59 -14.64 0.66
N ILE A 89 9.95 -14.44 -0.49
CA ILE A 89 8.69 -13.71 -0.63
C ILE A 89 7.69 -14.57 -1.39
N GLY A 90 6.45 -14.65 -0.88
CA GLY A 90 5.26 -15.00 -1.62
C GLY A 90 4.31 -13.79 -1.65
N TRP A 91 3.82 -13.39 -2.81
CA TRP A 91 3.05 -12.18 -2.95
C TRP A 91 1.84 -12.38 -3.86
N LEU A 92 0.64 -12.13 -3.29
CA LEU A 92 -0.62 -12.04 -4.00
C LEU A 92 -1.05 -10.57 -4.04
N ARG A 93 -1.42 -10.08 -5.21
CA ARG A 93 -1.86 -8.71 -5.42
C ARG A 93 -3.08 -8.67 -6.33
N TYR A 94 -4.00 -7.77 -6.02
CA TYR A 94 -5.18 -7.46 -6.82
C TYR A 94 -5.28 -5.95 -7.01
N ASP A 95 -5.36 -5.52 -8.25
CA ASP A 95 -5.54 -4.14 -8.68
C ASP A 95 -6.86 -4.01 -9.42
N TYR A 96 -7.66 -3.02 -9.08
CA TYR A 96 -8.91 -2.66 -9.73
C TYR A 96 -8.86 -1.21 -10.19
N ASP A 97 -9.28 -0.94 -11.43
CA ASP A 97 -9.43 0.39 -11.98
C ASP A 97 -10.57 0.39 -13.02
N GLU A 98 -11.68 1.07 -12.70
CA GLU A 98 -12.88 1.10 -13.56
C GLU A 98 -12.61 1.73 -14.93
N PHE A 99 -11.62 2.62 -15.03
CA PHE A 99 -11.34 3.40 -16.25
C PHE A 99 -10.25 2.78 -17.13
N ARG A 100 -9.71 1.65 -16.71
CA ARG A 100 -8.74 0.88 -17.49
C ARG A 100 -9.44 -0.16 -18.37
N ASN A 101 -8.89 -0.42 -19.57
CA ASN A 101 -9.41 -1.45 -20.46
C ASN A 101 -9.38 -2.84 -19.80
N ASP A 102 -8.35 -3.12 -19.00
CA ASP A 102 -8.19 -4.32 -18.18
C ASP A 102 -8.49 -3.98 -16.70
N SER A 103 -9.74 -3.70 -16.39
CA SER A 103 -10.20 -3.16 -15.12
C SER A 103 -9.74 -3.94 -13.87
N ASN A 104 -9.40 -5.22 -14.02
CA ASN A 104 -8.95 -6.08 -12.92
C ASN A 104 -7.64 -6.76 -13.28
N ARG A 105 -6.68 -6.70 -12.36
CA ARG A 105 -5.43 -7.45 -12.45
C ARG A 105 -5.20 -8.23 -11.16
N THR A 106 -4.89 -9.51 -11.30
CA THR A 106 -4.48 -10.36 -10.18
C THR A 106 -3.11 -10.90 -10.46
N SER A 107 -2.15 -10.69 -9.59
CA SER A 107 -0.81 -11.24 -9.74
C SER A 107 -0.42 -12.14 -8.58
N LEU A 108 0.26 -13.23 -8.90
CA LEU A 108 0.87 -14.14 -7.95
C LEU A 108 2.36 -14.24 -8.27
N SER A 109 3.21 -13.94 -7.31
CA SER A 109 4.66 -13.93 -7.50
C SER A 109 5.40 -14.53 -6.32
N VAL A 110 6.61 -14.99 -6.60
CA VAL A 110 7.59 -15.43 -5.62
C VAL A 110 8.88 -14.65 -5.83
N GLY A 111 9.65 -14.43 -4.77
CA GLY A 111 10.82 -13.60 -4.89
C GLY A 111 11.76 -13.66 -3.72
N TYR A 112 12.69 -12.74 -3.74
CA TYR A 112 13.70 -12.55 -2.71
C TYR A 112 13.80 -11.09 -2.32
N GLY A 113 13.87 -10.85 -1.02
CA GLY A 113 14.08 -9.53 -0.44
C GLY A 113 15.38 -9.46 0.34
N TYR A 114 15.97 -8.28 0.37
CA TYR A 114 17.19 -8.02 1.11
C TYR A 114 17.11 -6.70 1.89
N LYS A 115 17.41 -6.77 3.20
CA LYS A 115 17.50 -5.61 4.11
C LYS A 115 18.85 -4.93 3.90
N LEU A 116 18.88 -3.90 3.07
CA LEU A 116 20.10 -3.15 2.72
C LEU A 116 20.66 -2.39 3.92
N LEU A 117 19.76 -1.77 4.71
CA LEU A 117 20.12 -1.04 5.92
C LEU A 117 19.04 -1.24 7.00
N ARG A 118 19.47 -1.48 8.22
CA ARG A 118 18.58 -1.54 9.39
C ARG A 118 19.29 -0.92 10.59
N THR A 119 18.90 0.31 10.94
CA THR A 119 19.32 1.02 12.13
C THR A 119 18.08 1.40 12.95
N ASP A 120 18.25 1.98 14.11
CA ASP A 120 17.14 2.46 14.95
C ASP A 120 16.33 3.60 14.27
N THR A 121 16.96 4.32 13.36
CA THR A 121 16.35 5.47 12.67
C THR A 121 16.04 5.21 11.21
N THR A 122 16.78 4.32 10.54
CA THR A 122 16.66 4.13 9.08
C THR A 122 16.54 2.66 8.74
N LYS A 123 15.58 2.33 7.91
CA LYS A 123 15.37 0.99 7.35
C LYS A 123 15.26 1.11 5.84
N ILE A 124 15.98 0.27 5.10
CA ILE A 124 15.94 0.19 3.64
C ILE A 124 15.89 -1.29 3.26
N SER A 125 14.95 -1.68 2.42
CA SER A 125 14.92 -3.01 1.82
C SER A 125 14.60 -2.92 0.33
N ASN A 126 15.16 -3.85 -0.42
CA ASN A 126 14.84 -4.05 -1.84
C ASN A 126 14.34 -5.47 -2.03
N GLU A 127 13.37 -5.63 -2.89
CA GLU A 127 12.73 -6.90 -3.22
C GLU A 127 12.66 -7.06 -4.73
N ILE A 128 12.90 -8.27 -5.20
CA ILE A 128 12.66 -8.66 -6.58
C ILE A 128 11.83 -9.93 -6.60
N SER A 129 10.79 -9.95 -7.41
CA SER A 129 9.94 -11.13 -7.57
C SER A 129 9.60 -11.35 -9.03
N VAL A 130 9.31 -12.61 -9.34
CA VAL A 130 8.84 -13.06 -10.65
C VAL A 130 7.54 -13.82 -10.46
N GLY A 131 6.64 -13.69 -11.40
CA GLY A 131 5.32 -14.33 -11.28
C GLY A 131 4.50 -14.18 -12.53
N GLN A 132 3.23 -14.40 -12.36
CA GLN A 132 2.24 -14.24 -13.41
C GLN A 132 1.17 -13.26 -12.99
N MET A 133 0.73 -12.45 -13.92
CA MET A 133 -0.37 -11.52 -13.77
C MET A 133 -1.49 -11.91 -14.75
N TYR A 134 -2.68 -12.08 -14.22
CA TYR A 134 -3.90 -12.21 -15.00
C TYR A 134 -4.57 -10.83 -15.08
N ASN A 135 -4.72 -10.30 -16.26
CA ASN A 135 -5.65 -9.23 -16.54
C ASN A 135 -6.92 -9.86 -17.17
N ASN A 136 -8.01 -9.13 -17.28
CA ASN A 136 -9.29 -9.67 -17.77
C ASN A 136 -9.23 -10.41 -19.11
N LEU A 137 -8.09 -10.42 -19.78
CA LEU A 137 -7.90 -10.94 -21.13
C LEU A 137 -6.91 -12.10 -21.17
N ASN A 138 -5.75 -11.99 -20.53
CA ASN A 138 -4.64 -12.91 -20.69
C ASN A 138 -3.79 -13.05 -19.43
N TRP A 139 -3.04 -14.16 -19.36
CA TRP A 139 -1.91 -14.34 -18.46
C TRP A 139 -0.66 -13.74 -19.08
N GLN A 140 0.12 -13.03 -18.30
CA GLN A 140 1.42 -12.49 -18.70
C GLN A 140 2.44 -12.67 -17.59
N ASP A 141 3.68 -12.86 -17.95
CA ASP A 141 4.78 -12.89 -16.99
C ASP A 141 5.03 -11.48 -16.46
N VAL A 142 5.33 -11.39 -15.16
CA VAL A 142 5.67 -10.14 -14.51
C VAL A 142 6.93 -10.27 -13.67
N ILE A 143 7.80 -9.28 -13.78
CA ILE A 143 8.93 -9.08 -12.87
C ILE A 143 8.63 -7.82 -12.07
N THR A 144 8.60 -7.95 -10.75
CA THR A 144 8.37 -6.82 -9.85
C THR A 144 9.66 -6.48 -9.12
N ASN A 145 10.02 -5.20 -9.10
CA ASN A 145 11.01 -4.67 -8.16
C ASN A 145 10.34 -3.70 -7.22
N SER A 146 10.62 -3.83 -5.92
CA SER A 146 10.15 -2.88 -4.91
C SER A 146 11.27 -2.41 -4.00
N LEU A 147 11.25 -1.12 -3.68
CA LEU A 147 12.15 -0.48 -2.74
C LEU A 147 11.32 0.13 -1.62
N TRP A 148 11.61 -0.26 -0.40
CA TRP A 148 11.04 0.33 0.78
C TRP A 148 12.09 1.10 1.57
N PHE A 149 11.77 2.33 1.91
CA PHE A 149 12.58 3.22 2.72
C PHE A 149 11.76 3.78 3.87
N SER A 150 12.30 3.77 5.08
CA SER A 150 11.70 4.41 6.25
C SER A 150 12.78 5.12 7.04
N HIS A 151 12.53 6.36 7.44
CA HIS A 151 13.46 7.15 8.23
C HIS A 151 12.75 7.96 9.32
N LYS A 152 13.20 7.83 10.57
CA LYS A 152 12.76 8.66 11.69
C LYS A 152 13.46 10.02 11.60
N VAL A 153 12.75 11.02 11.07
CA VAL A 153 13.25 12.40 10.93
C VAL A 153 13.35 13.09 12.30
N ALA A 154 12.44 12.73 13.22
CA ALA A 154 12.44 13.20 14.60
C ALA A 154 11.83 12.12 15.50
N LYS A 155 11.86 12.31 16.83
CA LYS A 155 11.37 11.34 17.83
C LYS A 155 9.97 10.78 17.50
N ARG A 156 9.09 11.62 16.92
CA ARG A 156 7.70 11.28 16.63
C ARG A 156 7.34 11.39 15.14
N VAL A 157 8.32 11.72 14.30
CA VAL A 157 8.09 11.94 12.86
C VAL A 157 8.82 10.88 12.06
N THR A 158 8.08 10.15 11.23
CA THR A 158 8.63 9.13 10.35
C THR A 158 8.26 9.44 8.91
N PHE A 159 9.26 9.46 8.05
CA PHE A 159 9.12 9.48 6.60
C PHE A 159 9.15 8.04 6.08
N VAL A 160 8.22 7.69 5.21
CA VAL A 160 8.17 6.37 4.53
C VAL A 160 8.02 6.58 3.04
N ASN A 161 8.76 5.82 2.25
CA ASN A 161 8.58 5.74 0.81
C ASN A 161 8.54 4.27 0.38
N LYS A 162 7.52 3.92 -0.39
CA LYS A 162 7.35 2.60 -1.00
C LYS A 162 7.32 2.81 -2.52
N PHE A 163 8.34 2.36 -3.21
CA PHE A 163 8.43 2.38 -4.66
C PHE A 163 8.27 0.96 -5.20
N LEU A 164 7.47 0.81 -6.23
CA LEU A 164 7.21 -0.46 -6.92
C LEU A 164 7.20 -0.22 -8.42
N ILE A 165 7.83 -1.12 -9.15
CA ILE A 165 7.77 -1.16 -10.60
C ILE A 165 7.53 -2.62 -11.05
N ASP A 166 6.53 -2.81 -11.89
CA ASP A 166 6.26 -4.04 -12.61
C ASP A 166 6.73 -3.91 -14.04
N PHE A 167 7.47 -4.89 -14.48
CA PHE A 167 7.87 -5.11 -15.86
C PHE A 167 7.02 -6.26 -16.41
N ALA A 168 6.05 -5.91 -17.21
CA ALA A 168 5.15 -6.78 -17.95
C ALA A 168 5.03 -6.21 -19.38
N ASP A 169 4.02 -6.61 -20.16
CA ASP A 169 3.77 -6.03 -21.49
C ASP A 169 3.60 -4.50 -21.41
N GLU A 170 2.95 -4.02 -20.36
CA GLU A 170 2.89 -2.62 -19.99
C GLU A 170 3.60 -2.40 -18.65
N GLN A 171 4.38 -1.32 -18.56
CA GLN A 171 5.08 -0.97 -17.34
C GLN A 171 4.13 -0.28 -16.35
N TYR A 172 4.05 -0.84 -15.15
CA TYR A 172 3.32 -0.23 -14.04
C TYR A 172 4.30 0.33 -13.00
N ILE A 173 4.08 1.57 -12.57
CA ILE A 173 4.87 2.22 -11.52
C ILE A 173 3.93 2.71 -10.44
N ARG A 174 4.30 2.43 -9.18
CA ARG A 174 3.61 2.94 -8.00
C ARG A 174 4.63 3.49 -7.01
N ASN A 175 4.40 4.70 -6.55
CA ASN A 175 5.20 5.32 -5.51
C ASN A 175 4.26 5.90 -4.44
N LYS A 176 4.37 5.39 -3.21
CA LYS A 176 3.64 5.92 -2.06
C LYS A 176 4.65 6.57 -1.11
N THR A 177 4.47 7.86 -0.88
CA THR A 177 5.27 8.63 0.07
C THR A 177 4.39 9.06 1.23
N GLU A 178 4.85 8.87 2.46
CA GLU A 178 4.13 9.22 3.68
C GLU A 178 5.03 10.02 4.63
N LEU A 179 4.44 11.01 5.28
CA LEU A 179 5.01 11.67 6.45
C LEU A 179 4.03 11.48 7.61
N ASN A 180 4.45 10.76 8.63
CA ASN A 180 3.62 10.34 9.75
C ASN A 180 4.12 10.98 11.05
N TYR A 181 3.22 11.56 11.84
CA TYR A 181 3.45 12.00 13.20
C TYR A 181 2.72 11.07 14.17
N GLN A 182 3.45 10.49 15.14
CA GLN A 182 2.90 9.57 16.13
C GLN A 182 2.75 10.26 17.48
N PHE A 183 1.55 10.23 18.02
CA PHE A 183 1.25 10.65 19.39
C PHE A 183 1.57 9.54 20.40
N ASP A 184 1.67 9.91 21.70
CA ASP A 184 2.02 8.95 22.78
C ASP A 184 0.96 7.84 22.94
N GLU A 185 -0.29 8.11 22.61
CA GLU A 185 -1.40 7.15 22.70
C GLU A 185 -1.52 6.19 21.48
N GLY A 186 -0.48 6.14 20.65
CA GLY A 186 -0.50 5.30 19.45
C GLY A 186 -1.27 5.89 18.26
N ILE A 187 -1.84 7.09 18.39
CA ILE A 187 -2.52 7.78 17.29
C ILE A 187 -1.47 8.28 16.29
N ILE A 188 -1.74 8.09 15.02
CA ILE A 188 -0.89 8.56 13.92
C ILE A 188 -1.68 9.57 13.09
N LEU A 189 -1.11 10.75 12.87
CA LEU A 189 -1.54 11.67 11.84
C LEU A 189 -0.51 11.70 10.72
N GLY A 190 -0.97 11.66 9.48
CA GLY A 190 -0.06 11.63 8.34
C GLY A 190 -0.60 12.35 7.12
N VAL A 191 0.34 12.65 6.25
CA VAL A 191 0.07 13.06 4.87
C VAL A 191 0.69 12.01 3.98
N SER A 192 -0.06 11.50 3.02
CA SER A 192 0.48 10.60 2.01
C SER A 192 0.24 11.12 0.61
N ASN A 193 1.17 10.80 -0.27
CA ASN A 193 1.07 11.02 -1.69
C ASN A 193 1.22 9.68 -2.39
N LEU A 194 0.24 9.33 -3.22
CA LEU A 194 0.25 8.15 -4.06
C LEU A 194 0.38 8.58 -5.51
N TYR A 195 1.48 8.22 -6.13
CA TYR A 195 1.72 8.36 -7.56
C TYR A 195 1.59 6.99 -8.22
N THR A 196 0.82 6.91 -9.29
CA THR A 196 0.70 5.72 -10.14
C THR A 196 0.92 6.10 -11.60
N LYS A 197 1.56 5.23 -12.36
CA LYS A 197 1.66 5.30 -13.81
C LYS A 197 1.22 3.97 -14.39
N ASP A 198 0.06 3.95 -15.08
CA ASP A 198 -0.56 2.74 -15.60
C ASP A 198 -1.76 3.06 -16.53
N PRO A 199 -1.66 3.08 -17.79
CA PRO A 199 -0.72 3.81 -18.63
C PRO A 199 -0.75 5.32 -18.40
N VAL A 200 -1.79 5.83 -17.71
CA VAL A 200 -1.96 7.26 -17.40
C VAL A 200 -1.28 7.58 -16.08
N ILE A 201 -0.70 8.76 -16.00
CA ILE A 201 -0.10 9.26 -14.76
C ILE A 201 -1.21 9.79 -13.86
N ASP A 202 -1.22 9.32 -12.62
CA ASP A 202 -2.14 9.77 -11.60
C ASP A 202 -1.42 10.10 -10.29
N ASN A 203 -1.94 11.09 -9.56
CA ASN A 203 -1.34 11.55 -8.32
C ASN A 203 -2.41 11.98 -7.32
N VAL A 204 -2.40 11.38 -6.13
CA VAL A 204 -3.35 11.68 -5.05
C VAL A 204 -2.62 12.01 -3.76
N THR A 205 -2.94 13.16 -3.19
CA THR A 205 -2.48 13.53 -1.85
C THR A 205 -3.64 13.39 -0.86
N THR A 206 -3.39 12.72 0.25
CA THR A 206 -4.39 12.46 1.29
C THR A 206 -3.86 12.81 2.67
N PHE A 207 -4.79 13.20 3.56
CA PHE A 207 -4.55 13.29 4.99
C PHE A 207 -5.04 12.03 5.66
N ASN A 208 -4.22 11.44 6.51
CA ASN A 208 -4.49 10.15 7.14
C ASN A 208 -4.57 10.32 8.65
N ILE A 209 -5.50 9.60 9.26
CA ILE A 209 -5.51 9.35 10.70
C ILE A 209 -5.44 7.85 10.90
N GLY A 210 -4.64 7.41 11.86
CA GLY A 210 -4.47 5.99 12.11
C GLY A 210 -4.11 5.71 13.56
N ALA A 211 -3.97 4.43 13.86
CA ALA A 211 -3.48 3.97 15.14
C ALA A 211 -2.41 2.89 14.92
N SER A 212 -1.40 2.88 15.79
CA SER A 212 -0.42 1.79 15.94
C SER A 212 -0.67 1.07 17.25
N PHE A 213 -0.57 -0.25 17.25
CA PHE A 213 -0.80 -1.12 18.40
C PHE A 213 0.40 -2.00 18.68
#